data_da3b0d0e28eaa56d25e17f59998d6d15
#
_entry.id   da3b0d0e28eaa56d25e17f59998d6d15
#
_cell.length_a   1.000
_cell.length_b   1.000
_cell.length_c   1.000
_cell.angle_alpha   90.00
_cell.angle_beta   90.00
_cell.angle_gamma   90.00
#
_symmetry.space_group_name_H-M   'P 1'
#
loop_
_entity.id
_entity.type
_entity.pdbx_description
1 polymer ?
#
loop_
_entity_poly.entity_id
_entity_poly.type
_entity_poly.pdbx_seq_one_letter_code
_entity_poly.pdbx_strand_id
1 'polypeptide(L)'
;MALRKKEIFYLSKTRRLTNPAYSPLKPFRKSLPMSITVLVLVETINEYLHIIENDDFHVILAPTPTERAQAIQTHGGQIKAVLTRGPLGLYAEEIAALPLLEIICVIGAGYEHVDLQAASNRGIVVTNGAGVNAPSVADHAMALLLSLVRGIPQTDAAVRRNEWPKVMRPSLGGKQLGILGLGAVGLEIAKRAALGFGMEISYHNRQPRDDVDYTYCATAVELARTSDFLILATPGGASTRHLIDRHALDALGPNGYLVNIGRGSVVVTADLVAALEQRRIGGAALDVFDDEPQVPDALKRLSNTVLTSHVAGLSPEAAHDTVQRVADNLLEYFAGRPVLTPVALPPPAK
;
A
#
# COMPACT_ATOMS: atom_id res chain seq x y z
N MET A 1 -11.90 44.19 21.74
CA MET A 1 -12.66 43.96 20.48
C MET A 1 -12.47 42.50 20.11
N ALA A 2 -13.50 41.68 20.34
CA ALA A 2 -13.42 40.21 20.35
C ALA A 2 -13.59 39.64 18.93
N LEU A 3 -12.63 38.83 18.49
CA LEU A 3 -12.73 38.05 17.25
C LEU A 3 -13.46 36.73 17.56
N ARG A 4 -14.63 36.60 16.97
CA ARG A 4 -15.49 35.40 17.07
C ARG A 4 -14.82 34.21 16.34
N LYS A 5 -14.67 33.09 17.04
CA LYS A 5 -14.43 31.76 16.47
C LYS A 5 -15.63 31.39 15.60
N LYS A 6 -15.42 31.20 14.29
CA LYS A 6 -16.39 30.54 13.43
C LYS A 6 -16.16 29.02 13.55
N GLU A 7 -17.09 28.36 14.20
CA GLU A 7 -17.25 26.90 14.13
C GLU A 7 -17.64 26.51 12.70
N ILE A 8 -16.82 25.68 12.08
CA ILE A 8 -17.14 25.07 10.79
C ILE A 8 -17.99 23.84 11.12
N PHE A 9 -19.29 23.96 10.95
CA PHE A 9 -20.21 22.83 10.98
C PHE A 9 -19.97 21.96 9.73
N TYR A 10 -19.29 20.83 9.90
CA TYR A 10 -19.33 19.75 8.93
C TYR A 10 -20.69 19.02 9.07
N LEU A 11 -21.61 19.31 8.17
CA LEU A 11 -22.84 18.55 8.02
C LEU A 11 -22.50 17.14 7.53
N SER A 12 -22.58 16.17 8.42
CA SER A 12 -22.50 14.74 8.12
C SER A 12 -23.69 14.31 7.26
N LYS A 13 -23.58 14.42 5.96
CA LYS A 13 -24.35 13.58 5.03
C LYS A 13 -23.53 12.33 4.77
N THR A 14 -23.55 11.37 5.68
CA THR A 14 -23.09 10.01 5.42
C THR A 14 -24.01 9.33 4.42
N ARG A 15 -23.83 9.59 3.13
CA ARG A 15 -24.15 8.60 2.12
C ARG A 15 -23.15 7.47 2.33
N ARG A 16 -23.66 6.25 2.60
CA ARG A 16 -22.83 5.05 2.65
C ARG A 16 -22.07 4.91 1.34
N LEU A 17 -20.81 5.30 1.34
CA LEU A 17 -19.84 5.02 0.28
C LEU A 17 -19.31 3.60 0.54
N THR A 18 -20.13 2.60 0.31
CA THR A 18 -19.69 1.21 0.33
C THR A 18 -19.09 0.90 -1.04
N ASN A 19 -17.82 0.46 -1.04
CA ASN A 19 -17.21 -0.15 -2.21
C ASN A 19 -18.12 -1.32 -2.67
N PRO A 20 -18.64 -1.33 -3.91
CA PRO A 20 -19.54 -2.40 -4.38
C PRO A 20 -18.89 -3.80 -4.41
N ALA A 21 -17.57 -3.89 -4.30
CA ALA A 21 -16.83 -5.14 -4.16
C ALA A 21 -16.80 -5.68 -2.72
N TYR A 22 -17.30 -4.92 -1.74
CA TYR A 22 -17.27 -5.28 -0.33
C TYR A 22 -18.68 -5.28 0.26
N SER A 23 -19.23 -6.48 0.48
CA SER A 23 -20.46 -6.68 1.27
C SER A 23 -20.05 -7.22 2.64
N PRO A 24 -20.25 -6.48 3.74
CA PRO A 24 -19.94 -6.98 5.07
C PRO A 24 -20.79 -8.21 5.38
N LEU A 25 -20.16 -9.24 5.95
CA LEU A 25 -20.88 -10.42 6.40
C LEU A 25 -21.93 -10.04 7.43
N LYS A 26 -23.17 -10.55 7.27
CA LYS A 26 -24.20 -10.37 8.30
C LYS A 26 -23.74 -11.06 9.59
N PRO A 27 -23.79 -10.37 10.73
CA PRO A 27 -23.36 -10.95 12.00
C PRO A 27 -24.21 -12.16 12.37
N PHE A 28 -23.66 -13.35 12.26
CA PHE A 28 -24.20 -14.54 12.88
C PHE A 28 -23.67 -14.55 14.32
N ARG A 29 -24.35 -13.85 15.24
CA ARG A 29 -23.93 -13.71 16.64
C ARG A 29 -24.17 -15.01 17.41
N LYS A 30 -23.14 -15.83 17.56
CA LYS A 30 -22.89 -16.58 18.79
C LYS A 30 -21.85 -15.78 19.56
N SER A 31 -22.22 -15.16 20.68
CA SER A 31 -21.26 -14.46 21.54
C SER A 31 -20.12 -15.39 21.91
N LEU A 32 -18.88 -14.89 21.80
CA LEU A 32 -17.70 -15.64 22.26
C LEU A 32 -17.76 -15.77 23.79
N PRO A 33 -17.31 -16.90 24.37
CA PRO A 33 -17.45 -17.17 25.80
C PRO A 33 -16.61 -16.23 26.69
N MET A 34 -15.64 -15.51 26.15
CA MET A 34 -14.81 -14.49 26.80
C MET A 34 -14.35 -13.47 25.78
N SER A 35 -14.20 -12.20 26.19
CA SER A 35 -13.66 -11.14 25.33
C SER A 35 -12.21 -11.45 24.92
N ILE A 36 -11.92 -11.34 23.62
CA ILE A 36 -10.62 -11.58 23.00
C ILE A 36 -9.78 -10.30 23.05
N THR A 37 -8.61 -10.34 23.67
CA THR A 37 -7.69 -9.20 23.68
C THR A 37 -6.92 -9.10 22.38
N VAL A 38 -7.05 -7.92 21.71
CA VAL A 38 -6.40 -7.57 20.45
C VAL A 38 -5.40 -6.43 20.70
N LEU A 39 -4.12 -6.69 20.47
CA LEU A 39 -3.08 -5.66 20.50
C LEU A 39 -3.00 -4.95 19.14
N VAL A 40 -3.21 -3.65 19.11
CA VAL A 40 -3.16 -2.81 17.92
C VAL A 40 -1.91 -1.95 17.92
N LEU A 41 -1.05 -2.14 16.92
CA LEU A 41 0.25 -1.47 16.79
C LEU A 41 0.21 -0.28 15.80
N VAL A 42 -0.95 0.07 15.27
CA VAL A 42 -1.11 1.03 14.16
C VAL A 42 -1.97 2.21 14.59
N GLU A 43 -1.43 3.42 14.52
CA GLU A 43 -2.12 4.67 14.90
C GLU A 43 -3.12 5.16 13.84
N THR A 44 -2.79 4.99 12.56
CA THR A 44 -3.53 5.60 11.44
C THR A 44 -4.98 5.13 11.27
N ILE A 45 -5.41 4.14 12.06
CA ILE A 45 -6.75 3.56 12.03
C ILE A 45 -7.55 3.82 13.31
N ASN A 46 -7.07 4.67 14.21
CA ASN A 46 -7.66 4.89 15.53
C ASN A 46 -9.15 5.26 15.48
N GLU A 47 -9.55 6.09 14.52
CA GLU A 47 -10.95 6.52 14.36
C GLU A 47 -11.90 5.36 14.03
N TYR A 48 -11.38 4.25 13.51
CA TYR A 48 -12.13 3.06 13.08
C TYR A 48 -12.04 1.88 14.04
N LEU A 49 -11.30 1.98 15.16
CA LEU A 49 -11.13 0.86 16.10
C LEU A 49 -12.46 0.42 16.74
N HIS A 50 -13.45 1.30 16.79
CA HIS A 50 -14.81 0.97 17.24
C HIS A 50 -15.49 -0.14 16.38
N ILE A 51 -14.96 -0.44 15.18
CA ILE A 51 -15.42 -1.55 14.35
C ILE A 51 -14.99 -2.91 14.96
N ILE A 52 -13.79 -2.94 15.59
CA ILE A 52 -13.25 -4.14 16.24
C ILE A 52 -13.70 -4.19 17.69
N GLU A 53 -13.56 -3.08 18.43
CA GLU A 53 -13.88 -3.03 19.87
C GLU A 53 -15.38 -3.19 20.13
N ASN A 54 -15.76 -4.26 20.82
CA ASN A 54 -17.14 -4.61 21.16
C ASN A 54 -17.15 -5.64 22.30
N ASP A 55 -18.28 -6.26 22.56
CA ASP A 55 -18.40 -7.28 23.64
C ASP A 55 -17.52 -8.52 23.42
N ASP A 56 -17.17 -8.83 22.18
CA ASP A 56 -16.36 -10.00 21.80
C ASP A 56 -14.86 -9.69 21.76
N PHE A 57 -14.47 -8.43 21.48
CA PHE A 57 -13.08 -8.01 21.30
C PHE A 57 -12.73 -6.79 22.13
N HIS A 58 -11.65 -6.86 22.90
CA HIS A 58 -11.08 -5.77 23.68
C HIS A 58 -9.76 -5.29 23.04
N VAL A 59 -9.67 -4.00 22.70
CA VAL A 59 -8.52 -3.42 22.00
C VAL A 59 -7.54 -2.80 22.99
N ILE A 60 -6.26 -3.15 22.87
CA ILE A 60 -5.13 -2.47 23.49
C ILE A 60 -4.35 -1.74 22.39
N LEU A 61 -4.39 -0.41 22.38
CA LEU A 61 -3.65 0.40 21.42
C LEU A 61 -2.24 0.70 21.95
N ALA A 62 -1.22 0.37 21.16
CA ALA A 62 0.19 0.59 21.51
C ALA A 62 1.03 0.91 20.25
N PRO A 63 0.87 2.09 19.62
CA PRO A 63 1.44 2.42 18.33
C PRO A 63 2.94 2.77 18.38
N THR A 64 3.46 3.22 19.52
CA THR A 64 4.87 3.56 19.65
C THR A 64 5.69 2.37 20.15
N PRO A 65 7.02 2.32 19.88
CA PRO A 65 7.89 1.24 20.37
C PRO A 65 7.84 1.06 21.90
N THR A 66 7.74 2.16 22.65
CA THR A 66 7.66 2.12 24.11
C THR A 66 6.33 1.52 24.59
N GLU A 67 5.21 1.99 24.04
CA GLU A 67 3.87 1.45 24.37
C GLU A 67 3.76 -0.02 23.97
N ARG A 68 4.30 -0.39 22.81
CA ARG A 68 4.34 -1.76 22.30
C ARG A 68 5.07 -2.69 23.28
N ALA A 69 6.28 -2.31 23.71
CA ALA A 69 7.05 -3.09 24.68
C ALA A 69 6.31 -3.21 26.03
N GLN A 70 5.74 -2.11 26.52
CA GLN A 70 4.97 -2.09 27.76
C GLN A 70 3.69 -2.94 27.68
N ALA A 71 2.94 -2.85 26.59
CA ALA A 71 1.73 -3.66 26.37
C ALA A 71 2.04 -5.15 26.33
N ILE A 72 3.11 -5.55 25.62
CA ILE A 72 3.58 -6.95 25.58
C ILE A 72 3.98 -7.42 26.98
N GLN A 73 4.74 -6.63 27.74
CA GLN A 73 5.18 -6.95 29.08
C GLN A 73 4.00 -7.09 30.07
N THR A 74 3.02 -6.18 29.98
CA THR A 74 1.92 -6.11 30.96
C THR A 74 0.77 -7.07 30.63
N HIS A 75 0.46 -7.23 29.34
CA HIS A 75 -0.73 -7.93 28.84
C HIS A 75 -0.42 -9.15 27.98
N GLY A 76 0.86 -9.50 27.77
CA GLY A 76 1.25 -10.57 26.83
C GLY A 76 0.57 -11.92 27.10
N GLY A 77 0.31 -12.26 28.38
CA GLY A 77 -0.42 -13.47 28.78
C GLY A 77 -1.93 -13.48 28.47
N GLN A 78 -2.48 -12.38 27.90
CA GLN A 78 -3.91 -12.25 27.58
C GLN A 78 -4.14 -12.01 26.09
N ILE A 79 -3.12 -11.50 25.36
CA ILE A 79 -3.21 -11.13 23.95
C ILE A 79 -3.36 -12.37 23.08
N LYS A 80 -4.47 -12.46 22.36
CA LYS A 80 -4.77 -13.55 21.41
C LYS A 80 -4.66 -13.15 19.95
N ALA A 81 -4.76 -11.84 19.66
CA ALA A 81 -4.64 -11.29 18.32
C ALA A 81 -3.72 -10.06 18.29
N VAL A 82 -2.97 -9.88 17.20
CA VAL A 82 -2.17 -8.67 16.96
C VAL A 82 -2.57 -8.07 15.62
N LEU A 83 -2.80 -6.76 15.60
CA LEU A 83 -2.99 -5.97 14.41
C LEU A 83 -1.74 -5.12 14.15
N THR A 84 -1.10 -5.33 12.99
CA THR A 84 0.12 -4.65 12.58
C THR A 84 0.06 -4.21 11.12
N ARG A 85 1.15 -3.65 10.59
CA ARG A 85 1.35 -3.34 9.16
C ARG A 85 2.70 -3.84 8.69
N GLY A 86 2.88 -4.04 7.36
CA GLY A 86 4.09 -4.60 6.78
C GLY A 86 5.41 -3.98 7.27
N PRO A 87 5.59 -2.65 7.17
CA PRO A 87 6.80 -1.98 7.66
C PRO A 87 7.02 -2.05 9.18
N LEU A 88 5.96 -2.25 9.96
CA LEU A 88 6.05 -2.34 11.42
C LEU A 88 6.32 -3.77 11.90
N GLY A 89 5.71 -4.75 11.25
CA GLY A 89 5.91 -6.18 11.50
C GLY A 89 5.50 -6.68 12.88
N LEU A 90 5.92 -7.92 13.15
CA LEU A 90 5.93 -8.55 14.48
C LEU A 90 7.08 -9.58 14.47
N TYR A 91 8.07 -9.39 15.34
CA TYR A 91 9.32 -10.15 15.34
C TYR A 91 9.25 -11.41 16.19
N ALA A 92 10.19 -12.36 15.99
CA ALA A 92 10.20 -13.66 16.68
C ALA A 92 10.14 -13.54 18.19
N GLU A 93 10.93 -12.63 18.80
CA GLU A 93 10.96 -12.42 20.25
C GLU A 93 9.64 -11.88 20.80
N GLU A 94 8.94 -11.04 20.03
CA GLU A 94 7.62 -10.54 20.43
C GLU A 94 6.55 -11.62 20.29
N ILE A 95 6.59 -12.41 19.22
CA ILE A 95 5.75 -13.57 19.05
C ILE A 95 5.95 -14.53 20.23
N ALA A 96 7.20 -14.78 20.66
CA ALA A 96 7.52 -15.64 21.79
C ALA A 96 7.00 -15.08 23.13
N ALA A 97 6.98 -13.75 23.30
CA ALA A 97 6.47 -13.07 24.49
C ALA A 97 4.93 -13.04 24.60
N LEU A 98 4.21 -13.52 23.56
CA LEU A 98 2.75 -13.58 23.49
C LEU A 98 2.26 -15.04 23.49
N PRO A 99 2.26 -15.73 24.64
CA PRO A 99 2.03 -17.19 24.70
C PRO A 99 0.65 -17.62 24.18
N LEU A 100 -0.37 -16.76 24.27
CA LEU A 100 -1.73 -17.04 23.82
C LEU A 100 -2.04 -16.48 22.42
N LEU A 101 -1.04 -15.95 21.70
CA LEU A 101 -1.26 -15.41 20.36
C LEU A 101 -1.68 -16.52 19.38
N GLU A 102 -2.83 -16.31 18.72
CA GLU A 102 -3.47 -17.25 17.80
C GLU A 102 -3.52 -16.70 16.36
N ILE A 103 -3.65 -15.36 16.20
CA ILE A 103 -3.78 -14.74 14.88
C ILE A 103 -3.03 -13.38 14.80
N ILE A 104 -2.37 -13.14 13.66
CA ILE A 104 -1.74 -11.85 13.31
C ILE A 104 -2.47 -11.31 12.09
N CYS A 105 -3.09 -10.13 12.23
CA CYS A 105 -3.75 -9.42 11.15
C CYS A 105 -2.87 -8.27 10.67
N VAL A 106 -2.46 -8.30 9.40
CA VAL A 106 -1.66 -7.24 8.79
C VAL A 106 -2.56 -6.34 7.94
N ILE A 107 -2.60 -5.03 8.22
CA ILE A 107 -3.28 -4.09 7.36
C ILE A 107 -2.46 -3.86 6.07
N GLY A 108 -3.14 -3.76 4.93
CA GLY A 108 -2.49 -3.67 3.62
C GLY A 108 -2.00 -5.02 3.10
N ALA A 109 -1.32 -4.99 1.96
CA ALA A 109 -0.88 -6.20 1.25
C ALA A 109 0.46 -6.75 1.76
N GLY A 110 1.39 -5.87 2.18
CA GLY A 110 2.73 -6.25 2.59
C GLY A 110 2.79 -6.75 4.03
N TYR A 111 3.64 -7.75 4.27
CA TYR A 111 3.88 -8.36 5.58
C TYR A 111 5.37 -8.70 5.78
N GLU A 112 6.24 -7.92 5.16
CA GLU A 112 7.68 -8.18 5.02
C GLU A 112 8.40 -8.34 6.35
N HIS A 113 7.95 -7.63 7.41
CA HIS A 113 8.56 -7.66 8.74
C HIS A 113 7.78 -8.50 9.77
N VAL A 114 6.81 -9.30 9.33
CA VAL A 114 6.22 -10.33 10.20
C VAL A 114 7.08 -11.59 10.10
N ASP A 115 7.53 -12.12 11.23
CA ASP A 115 8.27 -13.38 11.26
C ASP A 115 7.32 -14.56 10.99
N LEU A 116 7.19 -14.90 9.70
CA LEU A 116 6.32 -15.99 9.26
C LEU A 116 6.80 -17.36 9.74
N GLN A 117 8.11 -17.54 9.97
CA GLN A 117 8.64 -18.81 10.47
C GLN A 117 8.28 -19.01 11.93
N ALA A 118 8.42 -17.94 12.75
CA ALA A 118 8.01 -17.99 14.15
C ALA A 118 6.49 -18.20 14.28
N ALA A 119 5.69 -17.54 13.44
CA ALA A 119 4.24 -17.75 13.38
C ALA A 119 3.90 -19.20 13.00
N SER A 120 4.53 -19.74 11.95
CA SER A 120 4.32 -21.12 11.48
C SER A 120 4.69 -22.17 12.54
N ASN A 121 5.83 -22.01 13.20
CA ASN A 121 6.30 -22.93 14.25
C ASN A 121 5.32 -23.04 15.43
N ARG A 122 4.48 -22.03 15.62
CA ARG A 122 3.46 -21.99 16.69
C ARG A 122 2.04 -22.21 16.19
N GLY A 123 1.84 -22.44 14.89
CA GLY A 123 0.51 -22.60 14.30
C GLY A 123 -0.33 -21.32 14.32
N ILE A 124 0.31 -20.13 14.43
CA ILE A 124 -0.36 -18.85 14.43
C ILE A 124 -0.80 -18.51 13.00
N VAL A 125 -2.07 -18.16 12.82
CA VAL A 125 -2.61 -17.73 11.52
C VAL A 125 -2.16 -16.31 11.22
N VAL A 126 -1.72 -16.06 9.98
CA VAL A 126 -1.42 -14.69 9.50
C VAL A 126 -2.39 -14.33 8.39
N THR A 127 -3.00 -13.14 8.48
CA THR A 127 -3.87 -12.59 7.44
C THR A 127 -3.34 -11.25 6.96
N ASN A 128 -3.71 -10.84 5.75
CA ASN A 128 -3.39 -9.51 5.24
C ASN A 128 -4.60 -8.81 4.60
N GLY A 129 -4.46 -7.50 4.34
CA GLY A 129 -5.47 -6.66 3.71
C GLY A 129 -5.28 -6.52 2.20
N ALA A 130 -4.73 -7.54 1.52
CA ALA A 130 -4.47 -7.45 0.08
C ALA A 130 -5.72 -7.06 -0.71
N GLY A 131 -5.59 -6.03 -1.55
CA GLY A 131 -6.67 -5.54 -2.42
C GLY A 131 -7.68 -4.59 -1.77
N VAL A 132 -7.74 -4.50 -0.45
CA VAL A 132 -8.74 -3.65 0.25
C VAL A 132 -8.52 -2.17 -0.06
N ASN A 133 -7.27 -1.70 -0.07
CA ASN A 133 -6.90 -0.32 -0.37
C ASN A 133 -6.61 -0.07 -1.85
N ALA A 134 -6.87 -1.03 -2.74
CA ALA A 134 -6.51 -0.91 -4.15
C ALA A 134 -7.11 0.33 -4.85
N PRO A 135 -8.37 0.74 -4.59
CA PRO A 135 -8.90 1.96 -5.17
C PRO A 135 -8.11 3.22 -4.77
N SER A 136 -7.80 3.38 -3.47
CA SER A 136 -7.01 4.51 -2.96
C SER A 136 -5.61 4.55 -3.57
N VAL A 137 -4.92 3.40 -3.61
CA VAL A 137 -3.57 3.30 -4.20
C VAL A 137 -3.60 3.61 -5.69
N ALA A 138 -4.64 3.18 -6.41
CA ALA A 138 -4.78 3.45 -7.83
C ALA A 138 -5.06 4.95 -8.10
N ASP A 139 -5.88 5.60 -7.28
CA ASP A 139 -6.12 7.05 -7.38
C ASP A 139 -4.82 7.83 -7.16
N HIS A 140 -4.04 7.45 -6.15
CA HIS A 140 -2.75 8.07 -5.85
C HIS A 140 -1.72 7.84 -6.96
N ALA A 141 -1.66 6.64 -7.56
CA ALA A 141 -0.79 6.33 -8.68
C ALA A 141 -1.09 7.22 -9.90
N MET A 142 -2.37 7.41 -10.22
CA MET A 142 -2.80 8.31 -11.29
C MET A 142 -2.51 9.79 -10.96
N ALA A 143 -2.70 10.20 -9.71
CA ALA A 143 -2.34 11.54 -9.24
C ALA A 143 -0.84 11.81 -9.37
N LEU A 144 0.01 10.85 -8.98
CA LEU A 144 1.47 10.93 -9.14
C LEU A 144 1.87 11.01 -10.61
N LEU A 145 1.29 10.16 -11.47
CA LEU A 145 1.55 10.18 -12.90
C LEU A 145 1.20 11.54 -13.51
N LEU A 146 0.00 12.06 -13.23
CA LEU A 146 -0.45 13.36 -13.70
C LEU A 146 0.42 14.49 -13.15
N SER A 147 0.75 14.47 -11.86
CA SER A 147 1.58 15.48 -11.22
C SER A 147 2.98 15.54 -11.85
N LEU A 148 3.57 14.38 -12.13
CA LEU A 148 4.88 14.25 -12.75
C LEU A 148 4.86 14.74 -14.21
N VAL A 149 4.01 14.13 -15.04
CA VAL A 149 3.98 14.37 -16.49
C VAL A 149 3.57 15.80 -16.80
N ARG A 150 2.61 16.37 -16.06
CA ARG A 150 2.13 17.73 -16.25
C ARG A 150 2.96 18.78 -15.50
N GLY A 151 3.92 18.37 -14.65
CA GLY A 151 4.77 19.26 -13.89
C GLY A 151 4.00 20.13 -12.90
N ILE A 152 2.96 19.56 -12.25
CA ILE A 152 2.06 20.31 -11.35
C ILE A 152 2.84 20.92 -10.17
N PRO A 153 3.67 20.17 -9.41
CA PRO A 153 4.39 20.73 -8.26
C PRO A 153 5.34 21.88 -8.63
N GLN A 154 6.04 21.73 -9.77
CA GLN A 154 6.98 22.75 -10.24
C GLN A 154 6.26 24.03 -10.66
N THR A 155 5.11 23.89 -11.32
CA THR A 155 4.30 25.04 -11.78
C THR A 155 3.63 25.73 -10.59
N ASP A 156 3.07 24.98 -9.63
CA ASP A 156 2.51 25.53 -8.39
C ASP A 156 3.57 26.33 -7.61
N ALA A 157 4.74 25.73 -7.40
CA ALA A 157 5.85 26.40 -6.71
C ALA A 157 6.30 27.69 -7.42
N ALA A 158 6.35 27.70 -8.76
CA ALA A 158 6.70 28.88 -9.54
C ALA A 158 5.66 30.01 -9.40
N VAL A 159 4.37 29.68 -9.52
CA VAL A 159 3.29 30.67 -9.37
C VAL A 159 3.30 31.29 -7.96
N ARG A 160 3.57 30.50 -6.92
CA ARG A 160 3.71 31.04 -5.54
C ARG A 160 4.89 31.99 -5.36
N ARG A 161 5.92 31.91 -6.25
CA ARG A 161 7.03 32.87 -6.32
C ARG A 161 6.78 34.03 -7.29
N ASN A 162 5.56 34.21 -7.80
CA ASN A 162 5.18 35.19 -8.83
C ASN A 162 5.88 34.97 -10.18
N GLU A 163 6.34 33.76 -10.46
CA GLU A 163 6.85 33.32 -11.76
C GLU A 163 5.68 32.80 -12.61
N TRP A 164 5.81 32.93 -13.96
CA TRP A 164 4.74 32.52 -14.87
C TRP A 164 5.26 31.67 -16.03
N PRO A 165 5.79 30.42 -15.73
CA PRO A 165 6.36 29.56 -16.77
C PRO A 165 5.27 28.97 -17.65
N LYS A 166 5.53 29.00 -18.99
CA LYS A 166 4.69 28.28 -19.97
C LYS A 166 5.50 27.17 -20.61
N VAL A 167 5.39 25.96 -20.06
CA VAL A 167 6.14 24.78 -20.51
C VAL A 167 5.17 23.79 -21.15
N MET A 168 5.44 23.37 -22.38
CA MET A 168 4.68 22.29 -23.01
C MET A 168 4.98 20.97 -22.32
N ARG A 169 3.93 20.24 -22.00
CA ARG A 169 4.00 18.93 -21.33
C ARG A 169 3.16 17.90 -22.07
N PRO A 170 3.56 16.61 -22.07
CA PRO A 170 2.78 15.55 -22.70
C PRO A 170 1.37 15.42 -22.13
N SER A 171 0.44 14.92 -22.94
CA SER A 171 -0.87 14.40 -22.47
C SER A 171 -0.79 12.89 -22.31
N LEU A 172 -1.77 12.30 -21.61
CA LEU A 172 -1.84 10.85 -21.39
C LEU A 172 -2.64 10.13 -22.48
N GLY A 173 -3.60 10.80 -23.11
CA GLY A 173 -4.51 10.18 -24.08
C GLY A 173 -3.79 9.53 -25.27
N GLY A 174 -4.17 8.31 -25.58
CA GLY A 174 -3.59 7.52 -26.67
C GLY A 174 -2.15 7.05 -26.47
N LYS A 175 -1.66 7.11 -25.21
CA LYS A 175 -0.31 6.70 -24.83
C LYS A 175 -0.30 5.30 -24.22
N GLN A 176 0.88 4.66 -24.26
CA GLN A 176 1.11 3.33 -23.71
C GLN A 176 1.41 3.39 -22.21
N LEU A 177 0.59 2.73 -21.39
CA LEU A 177 0.84 2.52 -19.98
C LEU A 177 1.28 1.08 -19.72
N GLY A 178 2.52 0.91 -19.29
CA GLY A 178 3.03 -0.35 -18.76
C GLY A 178 2.74 -0.47 -17.27
N ILE A 179 2.23 -1.62 -16.85
CA ILE A 179 1.97 -1.93 -15.44
C ILE A 179 2.79 -3.16 -15.04
N LEU A 180 3.81 -2.93 -14.20
CA LEU A 180 4.57 -4.02 -13.59
C LEU A 180 3.80 -4.50 -12.34
N GLY A 181 3.12 -5.65 -12.48
CA GLY A 181 2.25 -6.19 -11.43
C GLY A 181 0.76 -5.88 -11.65
N LEU A 182 0.08 -6.66 -12.51
CA LEU A 182 -1.36 -6.55 -12.74
C LEU A 182 -2.15 -7.39 -11.71
N GLY A 183 -1.98 -7.06 -10.41
CA GLY A 183 -2.79 -7.56 -9.30
C GLY A 183 -4.02 -6.66 -9.06
N ALA A 184 -4.56 -6.64 -7.84
CA ALA A 184 -5.73 -5.83 -7.49
C ALA A 184 -5.50 -4.33 -7.77
N VAL A 185 -4.36 -3.78 -7.32
CA VAL A 185 -3.99 -2.37 -7.53
C VAL A 185 -3.73 -2.10 -9.02
N GLY A 186 -2.94 -2.96 -9.68
CA GLY A 186 -2.65 -2.79 -11.12
C GLY A 186 -3.89 -2.79 -12.00
N LEU A 187 -4.88 -3.64 -11.68
CA LEU A 187 -6.18 -3.66 -12.38
C LEU A 187 -6.98 -2.37 -12.18
N GLU A 188 -6.99 -1.83 -10.97
CA GLU A 188 -7.68 -0.57 -10.69
C GLU A 188 -6.98 0.62 -11.40
N ILE A 189 -5.64 0.60 -11.52
CA ILE A 189 -4.88 1.58 -12.32
C ILE A 189 -5.23 1.41 -13.81
N ALA A 190 -5.19 0.19 -14.32
CA ALA A 190 -5.50 -0.11 -15.73
C ALA A 190 -6.88 0.39 -16.13
N LYS A 191 -7.91 0.13 -15.31
CA LYS A 191 -9.28 0.61 -15.53
C LYS A 191 -9.34 2.14 -15.61
N ARG A 192 -8.70 2.85 -14.66
CA ARG A 192 -8.70 4.32 -14.65
C ARG A 192 -7.98 4.89 -15.86
N ALA A 193 -6.84 4.32 -16.22
CA ALA A 193 -6.06 4.77 -17.36
C ALA A 193 -6.75 4.51 -18.70
N ALA A 194 -7.27 3.29 -18.89
CA ALA A 194 -7.97 2.94 -20.14
C ALA A 194 -9.28 3.70 -20.30
N LEU A 195 -10.16 3.68 -19.28
CA LEU A 195 -11.49 4.25 -19.39
C LEU A 195 -11.50 5.78 -19.24
N GLY A 196 -10.63 6.33 -18.36
CA GLY A 196 -10.60 7.76 -18.08
C GLY A 196 -9.73 8.58 -19.05
N PHE A 197 -8.66 7.97 -19.56
CA PHE A 197 -7.67 8.67 -20.41
C PHE A 197 -7.50 8.06 -21.80
N GLY A 198 -8.17 6.93 -22.11
CA GLY A 198 -8.02 6.26 -23.40
C GLY A 198 -6.60 5.75 -23.65
N MET A 199 -5.92 5.32 -22.58
CA MET A 199 -4.56 4.76 -22.69
C MET A 199 -4.63 3.29 -23.10
N GLU A 200 -3.63 2.85 -23.85
CA GLU A 200 -3.42 1.43 -24.14
C GLU A 200 -2.60 0.79 -23.01
N ILE A 201 -3.03 -0.40 -22.56
CA ILE A 201 -2.46 -1.04 -21.36
C ILE A 201 -1.62 -2.25 -21.78
N SER A 202 -0.37 -2.27 -21.30
CA SER A 202 0.50 -3.44 -21.31
C SER A 202 0.87 -3.80 -19.87
N TYR A 203 1.17 -5.06 -19.61
CA TYR A 203 1.55 -5.48 -18.27
C TYR A 203 2.58 -6.60 -18.26
N HIS A 204 3.29 -6.71 -17.14
CA HIS A 204 4.12 -7.86 -16.81
C HIS A 204 3.73 -8.45 -15.47
N ASN A 205 3.52 -9.76 -15.43
CA ASN A 205 3.36 -10.62 -14.26
C ASN A 205 4.26 -11.84 -14.42
N ARG A 206 4.43 -12.61 -13.34
CA ARG A 206 5.14 -13.92 -13.41
C ARG A 206 4.49 -14.90 -14.40
N GLN A 207 3.18 -14.81 -14.55
CA GLN A 207 2.39 -15.56 -15.53
C GLN A 207 1.39 -14.59 -16.19
N PRO A 208 1.06 -14.79 -17.46
CA PRO A 208 -0.02 -14.05 -18.12
C PRO A 208 -1.36 -14.31 -17.41
N ARG A 209 -2.30 -13.36 -17.58
CA ARG A 209 -3.68 -13.46 -17.10
C ARG A 209 -4.58 -13.72 -18.29
N ASP A 210 -5.50 -14.68 -18.13
CA ASP A 210 -6.51 -15.07 -19.12
C ASP A 210 -7.85 -14.34 -18.95
N ASP A 211 -7.98 -13.57 -17.88
CA ASP A 211 -9.19 -12.81 -17.50
C ASP A 211 -9.13 -11.32 -17.89
N VAL A 212 -8.14 -10.91 -18.69
CA VAL A 212 -7.97 -9.53 -19.17
C VAL A 212 -7.49 -9.49 -20.62
N ASP A 213 -7.95 -8.48 -21.38
CA ASP A 213 -7.57 -8.26 -22.78
C ASP A 213 -6.37 -7.30 -22.95
N TYR A 214 -5.55 -7.11 -21.90
CA TYR A 214 -4.37 -6.26 -21.95
C TYR A 214 -3.15 -7.00 -22.51
N THR A 215 -2.23 -6.26 -23.13
CA THR A 215 -1.03 -6.85 -23.75
C THR A 215 -0.05 -7.34 -22.68
N TYR A 216 0.25 -8.64 -22.68
CA TYR A 216 1.26 -9.22 -21.80
C TYR A 216 2.67 -9.04 -22.37
N CYS A 217 3.61 -8.60 -21.54
CA CYS A 217 5.04 -8.55 -21.82
C CYS A 217 5.76 -9.60 -20.97
N ALA A 218 6.65 -10.38 -21.59
CA ALA A 218 7.33 -11.50 -20.92
C ALA A 218 8.37 -11.04 -19.89
N THR A 219 8.89 -9.81 -20.02
CA THR A 219 9.91 -9.24 -19.12
C THR A 219 9.61 -7.79 -18.76
N ALA A 220 10.19 -7.32 -17.63
CA ALA A 220 10.11 -5.91 -17.22
C ALA A 220 10.78 -4.98 -18.26
N VAL A 221 11.86 -5.42 -18.89
CA VAL A 221 12.58 -4.65 -19.93
C VAL A 221 11.73 -4.51 -21.20
N GLU A 222 11.03 -5.56 -21.60
CA GLU A 222 10.10 -5.52 -22.74
C GLU A 222 8.94 -4.57 -22.44
N LEU A 223 8.35 -4.67 -21.24
CA LEU A 223 7.30 -3.76 -20.78
C LEU A 223 7.78 -2.30 -20.81
N ALA A 224 8.97 -2.02 -20.26
CA ALA A 224 9.54 -0.67 -20.25
C ALA A 224 9.73 -0.11 -21.66
N ARG A 225 10.23 -0.94 -22.60
CA ARG A 225 10.49 -0.54 -24.01
C ARG A 225 9.24 -0.13 -24.75
N THR A 226 8.09 -0.74 -24.44
CA THR A 226 6.80 -0.47 -25.12
C THR A 226 5.99 0.62 -24.41
N SER A 227 6.46 1.18 -23.31
CA SER A 227 5.71 2.11 -22.47
C SER A 227 6.16 3.56 -22.64
N ASP A 228 5.20 4.49 -22.73
CA ASP A 228 5.43 5.91 -22.49
C ASP A 228 5.47 6.19 -20.97
N PHE A 229 4.65 5.47 -20.21
CA PHE A 229 4.55 5.55 -18.75
C PHE A 229 4.63 4.15 -18.16
N LEU A 230 5.43 3.98 -17.11
CA LEU A 230 5.61 2.70 -16.42
C LEU A 230 5.22 2.85 -14.95
N ILE A 231 4.19 2.11 -14.51
CA ILE A 231 3.76 2.08 -13.11
C ILE A 231 4.13 0.75 -12.48
N LEU A 232 4.81 0.81 -11.33
CA LEU A 232 5.21 -0.35 -10.56
C LEU A 232 4.20 -0.58 -9.44
N ALA A 233 3.46 -1.70 -9.51
CA ALA A 233 2.42 -2.10 -8.57
C ALA A 233 2.65 -3.53 -8.03
N THR A 234 3.90 -4.01 -8.08
CA THR A 234 4.26 -5.33 -7.57
C THR A 234 4.60 -5.27 -6.08
N PRO A 235 4.30 -6.34 -5.31
CA PRO A 235 4.77 -6.46 -3.94
C PRO A 235 6.31 -6.55 -3.89
N GLY A 236 6.89 -6.31 -2.72
CA GLY A 236 8.30 -6.58 -2.45
C GLY A 236 8.61 -8.07 -2.33
N GLY A 237 9.88 -8.38 -2.15
CA GLY A 237 10.39 -9.73 -1.94
C GLY A 237 11.49 -10.12 -2.92
N ALA A 238 12.10 -11.29 -2.71
CA ALA A 238 13.27 -11.72 -3.46
C ALA A 238 13.02 -11.79 -4.99
N SER A 239 11.81 -12.20 -5.41
CA SER A 239 11.47 -12.36 -6.82
C SER A 239 11.20 -11.04 -7.56
N THR A 240 11.03 -9.94 -6.83
CA THR A 240 10.72 -8.62 -7.40
C THR A 240 11.81 -7.59 -7.11
N ARG A 241 12.81 -7.98 -6.32
CA ARG A 241 13.93 -7.10 -5.99
C ARG A 241 14.70 -6.74 -7.25
N HIS A 242 14.92 -5.43 -7.45
CA HIS A 242 15.74 -4.87 -8.53
C HIS A 242 15.26 -5.25 -9.95
N LEU A 243 13.94 -5.48 -10.16
CA LEU A 243 13.37 -5.71 -11.49
C LEU A 243 13.54 -4.51 -12.42
N ILE A 244 13.63 -3.31 -11.85
CA ILE A 244 13.89 -2.07 -12.58
C ILE A 244 15.32 -1.63 -12.27
N ASP A 245 16.20 -2.04 -13.15
CA ASP A 245 17.61 -1.72 -13.18
C ASP A 245 17.91 -0.72 -14.32
N ARG A 246 19.21 -0.48 -14.56
CA ARG A 246 19.67 0.36 -15.67
C ARG A 246 19.11 -0.07 -17.03
N HIS A 247 19.01 -1.37 -17.30
CA HIS A 247 18.54 -1.87 -18.60
C HIS A 247 17.07 -1.55 -18.83
N ALA A 248 16.23 -1.72 -17.80
CA ALA A 248 14.82 -1.35 -17.85
C ALA A 248 14.63 0.16 -18.00
N LEU A 249 15.42 0.97 -17.27
CA LEU A 249 15.37 2.44 -17.36
C LEU A 249 15.85 2.94 -18.74
N ASP A 250 16.92 2.37 -19.29
CA ASP A 250 17.40 2.71 -20.64
C ASP A 250 16.38 2.29 -21.71
N ALA A 251 15.66 1.18 -21.51
CA ALA A 251 14.60 0.73 -22.41
C ALA A 251 13.37 1.64 -22.39
N LEU A 252 13.02 2.22 -21.22
CA LEU A 252 11.94 3.19 -21.07
C LEU A 252 12.26 4.51 -21.81
N GLY A 253 13.52 4.92 -21.81
CA GLY A 253 14.04 6.00 -22.64
C GLY A 253 13.72 7.42 -22.17
N PRO A 254 14.26 8.44 -22.85
CA PRO A 254 14.29 9.83 -22.38
C PRO A 254 12.92 10.51 -22.34
N ASN A 255 11.92 9.98 -23.02
CA ASN A 255 10.56 10.48 -22.99
C ASN A 255 9.65 9.67 -22.07
N GLY A 256 10.15 8.60 -21.48
CA GLY A 256 9.41 7.72 -20.60
C GLY A 256 9.39 8.22 -19.15
N TYR A 257 8.33 7.90 -18.41
CA TYR A 257 8.16 8.30 -17.01
C TYR A 257 7.87 7.08 -16.15
N LEU A 258 8.47 7.05 -14.96
CA LEU A 258 8.30 5.97 -13.99
C LEU A 258 7.44 6.43 -12.81
N VAL A 259 6.51 5.57 -12.37
CA VAL A 259 5.79 5.75 -11.09
C VAL A 259 5.98 4.50 -10.24
N ASN A 260 6.41 4.64 -8.99
CA ASN A 260 6.52 3.51 -8.06
C ASN A 260 5.60 3.70 -6.86
N ILE A 261 4.57 2.85 -6.77
CA ILE A 261 3.63 2.74 -5.64
C ILE A 261 3.67 1.32 -5.02
N GLY A 262 4.59 0.49 -5.46
CA GLY A 262 4.77 -0.87 -4.97
C GLY A 262 5.70 -0.92 -3.76
N ARG A 263 7.01 -1.15 -4.00
CA ARG A 263 8.08 -1.14 -3.00
C ARG A 263 9.34 -0.50 -3.56
N GLY A 264 10.09 0.20 -2.70
CA GLY A 264 11.36 0.82 -3.08
C GLY A 264 12.35 -0.18 -3.64
N SER A 265 12.46 -1.36 -3.03
CA SER A 265 13.37 -2.44 -3.42
C SER A 265 13.16 -3.02 -4.83
N VAL A 266 12.05 -2.69 -5.51
CA VAL A 266 11.80 -3.09 -6.90
C VAL A 266 12.72 -2.35 -7.88
N VAL A 267 13.19 -1.15 -7.49
CA VAL A 267 14.05 -0.28 -8.31
C VAL A 267 15.46 -0.26 -7.73
N VAL A 268 16.47 -0.36 -8.59
CA VAL A 268 17.87 -0.06 -8.21
C VAL A 268 17.99 1.45 -8.05
N THR A 269 17.97 1.94 -6.82
CA THR A 269 17.94 3.39 -6.51
C THR A 269 19.07 4.16 -7.16
N ALA A 270 20.30 3.61 -7.17
CA ALA A 270 21.46 4.25 -7.79
C ALA A 270 21.30 4.41 -9.31
N ASP A 271 20.75 3.40 -9.98
CA ASP A 271 20.48 3.43 -11.41
C ASP A 271 19.39 4.46 -11.77
N LEU A 272 18.34 4.55 -10.93
CA LEU A 272 17.29 5.54 -11.09
C LEU A 272 17.82 6.97 -10.95
N VAL A 273 18.62 7.24 -9.91
CA VAL A 273 19.27 8.55 -9.71
C VAL A 273 20.11 8.92 -10.94
N ALA A 274 20.97 8.02 -11.40
CA ALA A 274 21.81 8.25 -12.56
C ALA A 274 20.98 8.46 -13.85
N ALA A 275 19.87 7.74 -14.04
CA ALA A 275 18.99 7.89 -15.19
C ALA A 275 18.26 9.25 -15.18
N LEU A 276 17.86 9.72 -14.01
CA LEU A 276 17.20 11.03 -13.84
C LEU A 276 18.17 12.20 -14.03
N GLU A 277 19.38 12.14 -13.46
CA GLU A 277 20.42 13.15 -13.60
C GLU A 277 20.87 13.30 -15.05
N GLN A 278 21.07 12.18 -15.73
CA GLN A 278 21.51 12.10 -17.13
C GLN A 278 20.38 12.29 -18.14
N ARG A 279 19.13 12.51 -17.68
CA ARG A 279 17.94 12.62 -18.54
C ARG A 279 17.73 11.39 -19.44
N ARG A 280 18.14 10.20 -19.01
CA ARG A 280 17.87 8.94 -19.72
C ARG A 280 16.43 8.50 -19.61
N ILE A 281 15.69 9.04 -18.61
CA ILE A 281 14.23 9.02 -18.51
C ILE A 281 13.70 10.43 -18.28
N GLY A 282 12.43 10.69 -18.62
CA GLY A 282 11.79 12.00 -18.48
C GLY A 282 11.60 12.41 -17.02
N GLY A 283 11.26 11.47 -16.15
CA GLY A 283 11.10 11.73 -14.72
C GLY A 283 10.60 10.50 -13.96
N ALA A 284 10.56 10.63 -12.62
CA ALA A 284 10.03 9.58 -11.74
C ALA A 284 9.14 10.15 -10.62
N ALA A 285 8.05 9.43 -10.29
CA ALA A 285 7.23 9.71 -9.11
C ALA A 285 7.28 8.50 -8.16
N LEU A 286 7.59 8.74 -6.90
CA LEU A 286 7.86 7.70 -5.92
C LEU A 286 7.04 7.92 -4.66
N ASP A 287 6.23 6.95 -4.29
CA ASP A 287 5.56 6.90 -2.99
C ASP A 287 6.32 6.03 -1.98
N VAL A 288 7.25 5.20 -2.48
CA VAL A 288 7.98 4.21 -1.69
C VAL A 288 9.49 4.27 -1.95
N PHE A 289 10.29 3.95 -0.92
CA PHE A 289 11.75 4.00 -0.96
C PHE A 289 12.34 2.71 -0.36
N ASP A 290 13.60 2.40 -0.68
CA ASP A 290 14.24 1.15 -0.23
C ASP A 290 14.54 1.18 1.28
N ASP A 291 14.86 2.35 1.83
CA ASP A 291 15.25 2.55 3.23
C ASP A 291 14.35 3.58 3.93
N GLU A 292 13.03 3.33 3.92
CA GLU A 292 12.06 4.23 4.55
C GLU A 292 12.29 4.36 6.06
N PRO A 293 12.20 5.58 6.63
CA PRO A 293 11.75 6.85 6.03
C PRO A 293 12.88 7.66 5.36
N GLN A 294 14.05 7.08 5.14
CA GLN A 294 15.19 7.76 4.53
C GLN A 294 15.00 7.87 3.03
N VAL A 295 15.02 9.11 2.51
CA VAL A 295 14.97 9.38 1.08
C VAL A 295 16.34 9.87 0.63
N PRO A 296 16.96 9.29 -0.42
CA PRO A 296 18.25 9.75 -0.93
C PRO A 296 18.25 11.24 -1.30
N ASP A 297 19.25 11.99 -0.84
CA ASP A 297 19.35 13.42 -1.09
C ASP A 297 19.41 13.77 -2.58
N ALA A 298 19.98 12.89 -3.39
CA ALA A 298 19.99 13.04 -4.84
C ALA A 298 18.57 13.15 -5.39
N LEU A 299 17.65 12.26 -4.99
CA LEU A 299 16.25 12.31 -5.45
C LEU A 299 15.54 13.59 -5.02
N LYS A 300 15.80 14.10 -3.80
CA LYS A 300 15.19 15.32 -3.28
C LYS A 300 15.59 16.58 -4.06
N ARG A 301 16.80 16.60 -4.64
CA ARG A 301 17.33 17.75 -5.40
C ARG A 301 16.88 17.78 -6.86
N LEU A 302 16.40 16.66 -7.40
CA LEU A 302 16.03 16.54 -8.80
C LEU A 302 14.68 17.23 -9.10
N SER A 303 14.64 18.07 -10.12
CA SER A 303 13.42 18.78 -10.54
C SER A 303 12.44 17.92 -11.36
N ASN A 304 12.86 16.74 -11.80
CA ASN A 304 12.05 15.79 -12.55
C ASN A 304 11.58 14.61 -11.68
N THR A 305 11.42 14.86 -10.37
CA THR A 305 10.85 13.92 -9.42
C THR A 305 9.58 14.48 -8.76
N VAL A 306 8.69 13.57 -8.34
CA VAL A 306 7.58 13.81 -7.41
C VAL A 306 7.69 12.76 -6.31
N LEU A 307 7.71 13.17 -5.04
CA LEU A 307 7.96 12.28 -3.91
C LEU A 307 6.83 12.40 -2.90
N THR A 308 6.30 11.25 -2.43
CA THR A 308 5.31 11.18 -1.35
C THR A 308 5.76 10.16 -0.30
N SER A 309 5.21 10.20 0.90
CA SER A 309 5.72 9.53 2.09
C SER A 309 4.98 8.22 2.40
N HIS A 310 4.85 7.33 1.41
CA HIS A 310 4.16 6.03 1.51
C HIS A 310 2.70 6.19 1.99
N VAL A 311 1.97 7.06 1.30
CA VAL A 311 0.59 7.46 1.65
C VAL A 311 -0.47 6.98 0.66
N ALA A 312 -0.09 6.28 -0.40
CA ALA A 312 -1.01 5.86 -1.46
C ALA A 312 -2.22 5.07 -0.94
N GLY A 313 -2.04 4.27 0.10
CA GLY A 313 -3.10 3.50 0.74
C GLY A 313 -3.87 4.23 1.84
N LEU A 314 -3.55 5.50 2.13
CA LEU A 314 -4.15 6.26 3.22
C LEU A 314 -5.31 7.11 2.73
N SER A 315 -6.52 6.55 2.76
CA SER A 315 -7.77 7.29 2.64
C SER A 315 -8.74 6.86 3.73
N PRO A 316 -9.73 7.69 4.10
CA PRO A 316 -10.77 7.30 5.07
C PRO A 316 -11.47 5.99 4.69
N GLU A 317 -11.78 5.81 3.41
CA GLU A 317 -12.44 4.61 2.89
C GLU A 317 -11.53 3.39 3.02
N ALA A 318 -10.26 3.51 2.64
CA ALA A 318 -9.29 2.42 2.76
C ALA A 318 -9.03 2.05 4.22
N ALA A 319 -8.97 3.02 5.13
CA ALA A 319 -8.82 2.79 6.57
C ALA A 319 -10.04 2.03 7.13
N HIS A 320 -11.25 2.52 6.85
CA HIS A 320 -12.50 1.85 7.24
C HIS A 320 -12.55 0.41 6.74
N ASP A 321 -12.40 0.20 5.42
CA ASP A 321 -12.53 -1.12 4.80
C ASP A 321 -11.44 -2.10 5.27
N THR A 322 -10.25 -1.57 5.58
CA THR A 322 -9.15 -2.38 6.14
C THR A 322 -9.47 -2.85 7.55
N VAL A 323 -9.96 -1.97 8.41
CA VAL A 323 -10.35 -2.35 9.79
C VAL A 323 -11.53 -3.32 9.77
N GLN A 324 -12.50 -3.10 8.86
CA GLN A 324 -13.60 -4.03 8.67
C GLN A 324 -13.11 -5.42 8.23
N ARG A 325 -12.13 -5.49 7.30
CA ARG A 325 -11.53 -6.76 6.88
C ARG A 325 -10.82 -7.47 8.04
N VAL A 326 -10.14 -6.73 8.90
CA VAL A 326 -9.54 -7.29 10.14
C VAL A 326 -10.62 -7.85 11.06
N ALA A 327 -11.68 -7.08 11.31
CA ALA A 327 -12.80 -7.53 12.15
C ALA A 327 -13.43 -8.82 11.59
N ASP A 328 -13.64 -8.89 10.28
CA ASP A 328 -14.19 -10.07 9.64
C ASP A 328 -13.25 -11.30 9.78
N ASN A 329 -11.92 -11.11 9.59
CA ASN A 329 -10.95 -12.19 9.79
C ASN A 329 -10.92 -12.68 11.25
N LEU A 330 -10.98 -11.78 12.22
CA LEU A 330 -11.05 -12.12 13.65
C LEU A 330 -12.32 -12.92 13.97
N LEU A 331 -13.48 -12.45 13.49
CA LEU A 331 -14.77 -13.13 13.67
C LEU A 331 -14.77 -14.53 13.05
N GLU A 332 -14.27 -14.70 11.83
CA GLU A 332 -14.18 -16.00 11.17
C GLU A 332 -13.25 -16.95 11.96
N TYR A 333 -12.06 -16.47 12.32
CA TYR A 333 -11.08 -17.27 13.05
C TYR A 333 -11.61 -17.78 14.40
N PHE A 334 -12.10 -16.86 15.25
CA PHE A 334 -12.57 -17.25 16.59
C PHE A 334 -13.92 -17.99 16.59
N ALA A 335 -14.62 -17.98 15.45
CA ALA A 335 -15.77 -18.84 15.22
C ALA A 335 -15.40 -20.23 14.67
N GLY A 336 -14.11 -20.55 14.55
CA GLY A 336 -13.61 -21.83 14.02
C GLY A 336 -13.82 -21.99 12.51
N ARG A 337 -13.98 -20.89 11.76
CA ARG A 337 -14.13 -20.88 10.31
C ARG A 337 -12.85 -20.41 9.61
N PRO A 338 -12.65 -20.74 8.32
CA PRO A 338 -11.51 -20.25 7.57
C PRO A 338 -11.48 -18.72 7.51
N VAL A 339 -10.31 -18.11 7.73
CA VAL A 339 -10.11 -16.67 7.54
C VAL A 339 -10.24 -16.27 6.06
N LEU A 340 -10.61 -15.01 5.80
CA LEU A 340 -10.91 -14.54 4.44
C LEU A 340 -9.65 -14.30 3.60
N THR A 341 -8.54 -13.91 4.25
CA THR A 341 -7.32 -13.49 3.55
C THR A 341 -6.07 -14.11 4.17
N PRO A 342 -5.93 -15.45 4.14
CA PRO A 342 -4.78 -16.12 4.72
C PRO A 342 -3.48 -15.82 3.96
N VAL A 343 -2.40 -15.62 4.70
CA VAL A 343 -1.03 -15.59 4.16
C VAL A 343 -0.48 -17.02 4.19
N ALA A 344 0.11 -17.45 3.08
CA ALA A 344 0.80 -18.74 3.03
C ALA A 344 2.05 -18.71 3.92
N LEU A 345 2.11 -19.60 4.89
CA LEU A 345 3.24 -19.73 5.81
C LEU A 345 4.25 -20.76 5.28
N PRO A 346 5.55 -20.59 5.60
CA PRO A 346 6.54 -21.64 5.39
C PRO A 346 6.19 -22.87 6.27
N PRO A 347 6.67 -24.07 5.92
CA PRO A 347 6.50 -25.22 6.79
C PRO A 347 7.18 -24.98 8.16
N PRO A 348 6.64 -25.52 9.26
CA PRO A 348 7.30 -25.43 10.56
C PRO A 348 8.75 -25.96 10.48
N ALA A 349 9.66 -25.28 11.18
CA ALA A 349 11.04 -25.76 11.29
C ALA A 349 11.04 -27.13 12.02
N LYS A 350 11.87 -28.05 11.52
CA LYS A 350 12.03 -29.39 12.11
C LYS A 350 12.80 -29.32 13.41
#